data_806e3d02cde64398be7319f84aff65d2
#
_entry.id   806e3d02cde64398be7319f84aff65d2
#
_cell.length_a   1.000
_cell.length_b   1.000
_cell.length_c   1.000
_cell.angle_alpha   90.00
_cell.angle_beta   90.00
_cell.angle_gamma   90.00
#
_symmetry.space_group_name_H-M   'P 1'
#
loop_
_entity.id
_entity.type
_entity.pdbx_description
1 polymer ?
#
loop_
_entity_poly.entity_id
_entity_poly.type
_entity_poly.pdbx_seq_one_letter_code
_entity_poly.pdbx_strand_id
1 'polypeptide(L)'
;MRNSWVIAKNTIAQAVRMKVAAAVILLLLVLLPAMSWMLTGDGTLLGRLQSFSSYSISLVGFLLSVLTIAVSCYSLHTDLRTRTIDLVVTKPIVRYQIVLGKFLGAAGLNLFLLAGFSCMIYGLTTAIPRFSKAPEDQLAKAQTEFFTARRVVAPQMSEEEISRRVEERIETLRKNRQLPELPMSEIRATLWEQERIAQKSVEVAAVKEWDFQTVFPPKDPNSVLFVRYKFQATPEPPNQEVFGEWRVGDFRQFRTGLREYKTPVYGVERSESVRTLHTFTVPADAAAADGAVTVGFFNSPERNFSTVIFDQMEVLYQVGGFGVNFFRVVLLMAIRLVFLAALGVSLSTWLSFPVAALFSLMVFFAGLINGFILESIEGLGAVLGLVYRFTIRWFLYAIPRFDGPYSPTDYLVSGEVLSWAFLGKAVLITLAVQMVLLLVIGIWIFSRREIAKITV
;
A
#
# COMPACT_ATOMS: atom_id res chain seq x y z
N MET A 1 -35.15 -1.28 10.91
CA MET A 1 -34.25 -0.29 10.30
C MET A 1 -34.46 1.15 10.79
N ARG A 2 -35.71 1.63 10.95
CA ARG A 2 -35.99 3.02 11.42
C ARG A 2 -35.35 3.34 12.79
N ASN A 3 -35.38 2.40 13.74
CA ASN A 3 -34.79 2.59 15.08
C ASN A 3 -33.26 2.70 15.07
N SER A 4 -32.56 1.86 14.29
CA SER A 4 -31.10 1.93 14.16
C SER A 4 -30.65 3.28 13.56
N TRP A 5 -31.41 3.84 12.62
CA TRP A 5 -31.13 5.15 12.04
C TRP A 5 -31.29 6.31 13.03
N VAL A 6 -32.31 6.25 13.89
CA VAL A 6 -32.48 7.24 14.97
C VAL A 6 -31.32 7.19 15.97
N ILE A 7 -30.87 5.99 16.32
CA ILE A 7 -29.70 5.78 17.19
C ILE A 7 -28.43 6.32 16.51
N ALA A 8 -28.25 6.07 15.20
CA ALA A 8 -27.12 6.58 14.44
C ALA A 8 -27.07 8.12 14.46
N LYS A 9 -28.20 8.80 14.22
CA LYS A 9 -28.28 10.27 14.32
C LYS A 9 -27.90 10.77 15.71
N ASN A 10 -28.37 10.11 16.76
CA ASN A 10 -28.01 10.47 18.12
C ASN A 10 -26.53 10.27 18.41
N THR A 11 -25.94 9.20 17.87
CA THR A 11 -24.49 8.94 17.99
C THR A 11 -23.67 10.03 17.30
N ILE A 12 -24.06 10.45 16.11
CA ILE A 12 -23.43 11.57 15.40
C ILE A 12 -23.53 12.86 16.23
N ALA A 13 -24.70 13.17 16.76
CA ALA A 13 -24.91 14.36 17.60
C ALA A 13 -24.07 14.32 18.89
N GLN A 14 -23.92 13.15 19.51
CA GLN A 14 -23.02 12.96 20.66
C GLN A 14 -21.55 13.16 20.27
N ALA A 15 -21.12 12.57 19.15
CA ALA A 15 -19.74 12.66 18.68
C ALA A 15 -19.32 14.08 18.30
N VAL A 16 -20.19 14.85 17.65
CA VAL A 16 -19.91 16.26 17.31
C VAL A 16 -19.74 17.13 18.57
N ARG A 17 -20.41 16.78 19.66
CA ARG A 17 -20.24 17.47 20.95
C ARG A 17 -19.02 17.05 21.74
N MET A 18 -18.28 16.02 21.31
CA MET A 18 -17.05 15.61 21.96
C MET A 18 -15.93 16.63 21.67
N LYS A 19 -15.31 17.12 22.75
CA LYS A 19 -14.16 18.05 22.62
C LYS A 19 -13.02 17.48 21.78
N VAL A 20 -12.80 16.16 21.86
CA VAL A 20 -11.77 15.47 21.07
C VAL A 20 -12.08 15.53 19.56
N ALA A 21 -13.35 15.33 19.17
CA ALA A 21 -13.74 15.44 17.77
C ALA A 21 -13.54 16.86 17.24
N ALA A 22 -14.00 17.86 18.00
CA ALA A 22 -13.81 19.26 17.64
C ALA A 22 -12.31 19.63 17.54
N ALA A 23 -11.47 19.14 18.45
CA ALA A 23 -10.03 19.39 18.40
C ALA A 23 -9.36 18.77 17.16
N VAL A 24 -9.69 17.53 16.82
CA VAL A 24 -9.17 16.84 15.60
C VAL A 24 -9.61 17.56 14.33
N ILE A 25 -10.89 17.95 14.24
CA ILE A 25 -11.43 18.66 13.09
C ILE A 25 -10.73 20.02 12.92
N LEU A 26 -10.61 20.80 14.01
CA LEU A 26 -9.93 22.09 13.98
C LEU A 26 -8.45 21.94 13.60
N LEU A 27 -7.77 20.95 14.19
CA LEU A 27 -6.38 20.65 13.88
C LEU A 27 -6.19 20.37 12.38
N LEU A 28 -7.01 19.50 11.78
CA LEU A 28 -6.94 19.19 10.36
C LEU A 28 -7.28 20.39 9.48
N LEU A 29 -8.28 21.19 9.84
CA LEU A 29 -8.65 22.40 9.11
C LEU A 29 -7.53 23.45 9.06
N VAL A 30 -6.68 23.49 10.10
CA VAL A 30 -5.54 24.43 10.16
C VAL A 30 -4.29 23.82 9.52
N LEU A 31 -3.98 22.56 9.85
CA LEU A 31 -2.72 21.95 9.39
C LEU A 31 -2.70 21.66 7.89
N LEU A 32 -3.80 21.20 7.29
CA LEU A 32 -3.79 20.86 5.86
C LEU A 32 -3.47 22.06 4.96
N PRO A 33 -4.08 23.26 5.12
CA PRO A 33 -3.68 24.43 4.37
C PRO A 33 -2.25 24.89 4.71
N ALA A 34 -1.87 24.87 6.00
CA ALA A 34 -0.52 25.23 6.42
C ALA A 34 0.54 24.33 5.77
N MET A 35 0.33 23.02 5.75
CA MET A 35 1.23 22.05 5.09
C MET A 35 1.34 22.31 3.58
N SER A 36 0.24 22.67 2.90
CA SER A 36 0.26 23.00 1.48
C SER A 36 1.21 24.16 1.16
N TRP A 37 1.37 25.08 2.11
CA TRP A 37 2.24 26.23 1.93
C TRP A 37 3.67 26.01 2.45
N MET A 38 3.82 25.30 3.56
CA MET A 38 5.12 25.13 4.23
C MET A 38 5.99 24.01 3.63
N LEU A 39 5.37 22.99 3.03
CA LEU A 39 6.12 21.86 2.46
C LEU A 39 6.72 22.25 1.11
N THR A 40 8.05 22.19 1.04
CA THR A 40 8.82 22.47 -0.17
C THR A 40 9.33 21.22 -0.89
N GLY A 41 9.32 20.06 -0.20
CA GLY A 41 9.88 18.81 -0.74
C GLY A 41 11.40 18.93 -0.98
N ASP A 42 11.83 18.41 -2.12
CA ASP A 42 13.21 18.48 -2.62
C ASP A 42 13.52 19.80 -3.38
N GLY A 43 12.66 20.79 -3.27
CA GLY A 43 12.75 22.05 -4.01
C GLY A 43 12.13 21.99 -5.41
N THR A 44 11.70 20.84 -5.89
CA THR A 44 10.95 20.68 -7.15
C THR A 44 9.44 20.72 -6.92
N LEU A 45 8.68 21.10 -7.97
CA LEU A 45 7.22 21.06 -7.92
C LEU A 45 6.70 19.62 -7.69
N LEU A 46 7.35 18.64 -8.31
CA LEU A 46 6.99 17.23 -8.17
C LEU A 46 7.17 16.75 -6.72
N GLY A 47 8.35 17.01 -6.13
CA GLY A 47 8.63 16.62 -4.75
C GLY A 47 7.72 17.33 -3.74
N ARG A 48 7.34 18.60 -4.01
CA ARG A 48 6.36 19.32 -3.21
C ARG A 48 4.97 18.65 -3.25
N LEU A 49 4.49 18.26 -4.42
CA LEU A 49 3.22 17.57 -4.60
C LEU A 49 3.21 16.20 -3.92
N GLN A 50 4.29 15.44 -4.10
CA GLN A 50 4.46 14.13 -3.46
C GLN A 50 4.50 14.24 -1.94
N SER A 51 5.30 15.15 -1.40
CA SER A 51 5.39 15.37 0.05
C SER A 51 4.06 15.84 0.65
N PHE A 52 3.41 16.82 0.01
CA PHE A 52 2.12 17.30 0.50
C PHE A 52 1.07 16.19 0.50
N SER A 53 0.92 15.44 -0.59
CA SER A 53 -0.08 14.38 -0.71
C SER A 53 0.19 13.23 0.28
N SER A 54 1.46 12.83 0.42
CA SER A 54 1.88 11.78 1.35
C SER A 54 1.55 12.15 2.80
N TYR A 55 2.04 13.29 3.27
CA TYR A 55 1.84 13.70 4.65
C TYR A 55 0.38 14.04 4.97
N SER A 56 -0.35 14.66 4.03
CA SER A 56 -1.76 15.02 4.24
C SER A 56 -2.64 13.77 4.37
N ILE A 57 -2.48 12.79 3.48
CA ILE A 57 -3.23 11.53 3.52
C ILE A 57 -2.87 10.72 4.77
N SER A 58 -1.59 10.66 5.13
CA SER A 58 -1.15 9.97 6.34
C SER A 58 -1.73 10.61 7.60
N LEU A 59 -1.68 11.94 7.68
CA LEU A 59 -2.20 12.71 8.82
C LEU A 59 -3.72 12.53 8.97
N VAL A 60 -4.48 12.73 7.90
CA VAL A 60 -5.93 12.52 7.90
C VAL A 60 -6.27 11.08 8.23
N GLY A 61 -5.59 10.12 7.60
CA GLY A 61 -5.80 8.70 7.85
C GLY A 61 -5.54 8.29 9.30
N PHE A 62 -4.46 8.79 9.89
CA PHE A 62 -4.11 8.53 11.29
C PHE A 62 -5.10 9.19 12.26
N LEU A 63 -5.33 10.49 12.13
CA LEU A 63 -6.19 11.23 13.07
C LEU A 63 -7.65 10.77 13.00
N LEU A 64 -8.18 10.49 11.80
CA LEU A 64 -9.52 9.93 11.67
C LEU A 64 -9.60 8.50 12.20
N SER A 65 -8.55 7.68 12.11
CA SER A 65 -8.53 6.35 12.73
C SER A 65 -8.62 6.43 14.24
N VAL A 66 -7.82 7.31 14.87
CA VAL A 66 -7.87 7.57 16.31
C VAL A 66 -9.23 8.13 16.74
N LEU A 67 -9.77 9.08 15.96
CA LEU A 67 -11.10 9.65 16.23
C LEU A 67 -12.19 8.58 16.10
N THR A 68 -12.11 7.72 15.10
CA THR A 68 -13.07 6.62 14.91
C THR A 68 -13.08 5.69 16.12
N ILE A 69 -11.91 5.31 16.62
CA ILE A 69 -11.78 4.50 17.84
C ILE A 69 -12.38 5.23 19.04
N ALA A 70 -12.03 6.49 19.24
CA ALA A 70 -12.54 7.28 20.36
C ALA A 70 -14.06 7.40 20.33
N VAL A 71 -14.65 7.78 19.18
CA VAL A 71 -16.11 7.95 19.01
C VAL A 71 -16.85 6.63 19.22
N SER A 72 -16.36 5.55 18.59
CA SER A 72 -17.03 4.24 18.66
C SER A 72 -17.01 3.65 20.07
N CYS A 73 -15.86 3.74 20.76
CA CYS A 73 -15.75 3.26 22.14
C CYS A 73 -16.53 4.13 23.14
N TYR A 74 -16.48 5.46 22.99
CA TYR A 74 -17.14 6.39 23.89
C TYR A 74 -18.67 6.32 23.80
N SER A 75 -19.20 6.22 22.60
CA SER A 75 -20.63 6.33 22.31
C SER A 75 -21.46 5.27 23.06
N LEU A 76 -21.05 4.01 23.08
CA LEU A 76 -21.77 2.94 23.76
C LEU A 76 -21.52 2.98 25.28
N HIS A 77 -20.27 3.25 25.69
CA HIS A 77 -19.91 3.31 27.12
C HIS A 77 -20.68 4.42 27.86
N THR A 78 -20.82 5.58 27.24
CA THR A 78 -21.54 6.70 27.83
C THR A 78 -23.01 6.35 28.09
N ASP A 79 -23.69 5.73 27.14
CA ASP A 79 -25.08 5.33 27.31
C ASP A 79 -25.26 4.26 28.39
N LEU A 80 -24.27 3.37 28.56
CA LEU A 80 -24.26 2.38 29.63
C LEU A 80 -24.02 3.04 31.01
N ARG A 81 -23.10 4.00 31.09
CA ARG A 81 -22.75 4.68 32.34
C ARG A 81 -23.83 5.64 32.84
N THR A 82 -24.44 6.38 31.93
CA THR A 82 -25.51 7.36 32.26
C THR A 82 -26.88 6.71 32.44
N ARG A 83 -26.98 5.38 32.33
CA ARG A 83 -28.25 4.62 32.36
C ARG A 83 -29.29 5.09 31.33
N THR A 84 -28.89 5.90 30.35
CA THR A 84 -29.77 6.30 29.24
C THR A 84 -30.21 5.11 28.40
N ILE A 85 -29.43 4.01 28.46
CA ILE A 85 -29.79 2.75 27.82
C ILE A 85 -31.07 2.15 28.41
N ASP A 86 -31.36 2.37 29.69
CA ASP A 86 -32.55 1.87 30.35
C ASP A 86 -33.81 2.55 29.77
N LEU A 87 -33.72 3.84 29.44
CA LEU A 87 -34.81 4.59 28.76
C LEU A 87 -35.00 4.14 27.30
N VAL A 88 -33.94 3.60 26.66
CA VAL A 88 -34.03 3.08 25.30
C VAL A 88 -34.60 1.65 25.32
N VAL A 89 -34.26 0.84 26.33
CA VAL A 89 -34.74 -0.55 26.47
C VAL A 89 -36.20 -0.62 26.90
N THR A 90 -36.75 0.41 27.54
CA THR A 90 -38.21 0.49 27.82
C THR A 90 -39.05 0.66 26.56
N LYS A 91 -38.47 1.06 25.42
CA LYS A 91 -39.11 1.08 24.11
C LYS A 91 -38.90 -0.30 23.42
N PRO A 92 -39.78 -0.70 22.47
CA PRO A 92 -39.65 -1.96 21.74
C PRO A 92 -38.49 -1.90 20.74
N ILE A 93 -37.26 -1.78 21.26
CA ILE A 93 -36.02 -1.72 20.48
C ILE A 93 -35.24 -2.99 20.78
N VAL A 94 -34.92 -3.74 19.73
CA VAL A 94 -34.12 -4.96 19.85
C VAL A 94 -32.65 -4.59 20.06
N ARG A 95 -31.94 -5.31 20.91
CA ARG A 95 -30.54 -5.01 21.33
C ARG A 95 -29.57 -4.89 20.15
N TYR A 96 -29.71 -5.72 19.09
CA TYR A 96 -28.87 -5.61 17.90
C TYR A 96 -29.02 -4.24 17.18
N GLN A 97 -30.22 -3.63 17.27
CA GLN A 97 -30.47 -2.30 16.65
C GLN A 97 -29.67 -1.20 17.34
N ILE A 98 -29.36 -1.37 18.62
CA ILE A 98 -28.53 -0.42 19.39
C ILE A 98 -27.08 -0.50 18.88
N VAL A 99 -26.51 -1.71 18.84
CA VAL A 99 -25.12 -1.92 18.38
C VAL A 99 -24.95 -1.46 16.94
N LEU A 100 -25.86 -1.87 16.03
CA LEU A 100 -25.84 -1.45 14.63
C LEU A 100 -26.02 0.06 14.47
N GLY A 101 -26.91 0.68 15.26
CA GLY A 101 -27.13 2.12 15.23
C GLY A 101 -25.89 2.90 15.67
N LYS A 102 -25.22 2.44 16.74
CA LYS A 102 -23.95 3.03 17.20
C LYS A 102 -22.83 2.87 16.17
N PHE A 103 -22.70 1.69 15.59
CA PHE A 103 -21.75 1.44 14.50
C PHE A 103 -22.00 2.35 13.30
N LEU A 104 -23.25 2.40 12.79
CA LEU A 104 -23.61 3.24 11.65
C LEU A 104 -23.39 4.72 11.92
N GLY A 105 -23.66 5.18 13.14
CA GLY A 105 -23.41 6.56 13.53
C GLY A 105 -21.94 6.92 13.56
N ALA A 106 -21.11 6.07 14.18
CA ALA A 106 -19.66 6.28 14.23
C ALA A 106 -19.01 6.17 12.85
N ALA A 107 -19.34 5.14 12.07
CA ALA A 107 -18.85 4.97 10.71
C ALA A 107 -19.31 6.13 9.80
N GLY A 108 -20.59 6.49 9.84
CA GLY A 108 -21.17 7.57 9.00
C GLY A 108 -20.50 8.92 9.26
N LEU A 109 -20.27 9.29 10.53
CA LEU A 109 -19.57 10.53 10.86
C LEU A 109 -18.14 10.54 10.28
N ASN A 110 -17.40 9.46 10.52
CA ASN A 110 -15.99 9.41 10.08
C ASN A 110 -15.86 9.32 8.55
N LEU A 111 -16.78 8.65 7.87
CA LEU A 111 -16.83 8.68 6.40
C LEU A 111 -17.17 10.08 5.86
N PHE A 112 -18.07 10.80 6.52
CA PHE A 112 -18.38 12.19 6.16
C PHE A 112 -17.15 13.10 6.33
N LEU A 113 -16.44 12.98 7.46
CA LEU A 113 -15.21 13.73 7.70
C LEU A 113 -14.10 13.34 6.70
N LEU A 114 -13.94 12.04 6.42
CA LEU A 114 -13.00 11.56 5.41
C LEU A 114 -13.30 12.18 4.04
N ALA A 115 -14.56 12.19 3.61
CA ALA A 115 -14.95 12.81 2.34
C ALA A 115 -14.62 14.31 2.31
N GLY A 116 -14.94 15.04 3.38
CA GLY A 116 -14.65 16.48 3.48
C GLY A 116 -13.16 16.80 3.42
N PHE A 117 -12.33 16.10 4.23
CA PHE A 117 -10.88 16.31 4.23
C PHE A 117 -10.22 15.79 2.96
N SER A 118 -10.72 14.72 2.35
CA SER A 118 -10.22 14.25 1.05
C SER A 118 -10.51 15.24 -0.06
N CYS A 119 -11.70 15.85 -0.09
CA CYS A 119 -12.01 16.94 -1.03
C CYS A 119 -11.07 18.14 -0.84
N MET A 120 -10.76 18.48 0.42
CA MET A 120 -9.82 19.55 0.74
C MET A 120 -8.41 19.24 0.26
N ILE A 121 -7.90 18.02 0.52
CA ILE A 121 -6.58 17.57 0.04
C ILE A 121 -6.54 17.61 -1.49
N TYR A 122 -7.54 17.05 -2.17
CA TYR A 122 -7.63 17.05 -3.63
C TYR A 122 -7.61 18.48 -4.20
N GLY A 123 -8.42 19.38 -3.62
CA GLY A 123 -8.48 20.78 -4.01
C GLY A 123 -7.12 21.50 -3.83
N LEU A 124 -6.48 21.31 -2.67
CA LEU A 124 -5.17 21.89 -2.40
C LEU A 124 -4.08 21.31 -3.33
N THR A 125 -4.07 19.99 -3.55
CA THR A 125 -3.12 19.33 -4.46
C THR A 125 -3.23 19.87 -5.88
N THR A 126 -4.44 20.07 -6.40
CA THR A 126 -4.67 20.64 -7.74
C THR A 126 -4.43 22.13 -7.80
N ALA A 127 -4.46 22.85 -6.68
CA ALA A 127 -4.18 24.27 -6.58
C ALA A 127 -2.68 24.57 -6.54
N ILE A 128 -1.86 23.72 -5.94
CA ILE A 128 -0.40 23.93 -5.80
C ILE A 128 0.27 24.34 -7.13
N PRO A 129 0.08 23.63 -8.27
CA PRO A 129 0.71 24.02 -9.53
C PRO A 129 0.24 25.39 -10.05
N ARG A 130 -1.02 25.76 -9.81
CA ARG A 130 -1.62 27.03 -10.28
C ARG A 130 -1.04 28.25 -9.57
N PHE A 131 -0.69 28.09 -8.29
CA PHE A 131 -0.11 29.16 -7.48
C PHE A 131 1.42 29.08 -7.37
N SER A 132 2.02 28.03 -7.92
CA SER A 132 3.46 27.85 -8.00
C SER A 132 4.02 28.73 -9.15
N LYS A 133 5.15 29.39 -8.90
CA LYS A 133 5.94 30.07 -9.93
C LYS A 133 6.96 29.10 -10.57
N ALA A 134 6.63 27.83 -10.64
CA ALA A 134 7.53 26.82 -11.20
C ALA A 134 7.71 27.00 -12.71
N PRO A 135 8.91 26.70 -13.26
CA PRO A 135 9.17 26.71 -14.69
C PRO A 135 8.24 25.74 -15.46
N GLU A 136 8.04 25.99 -16.75
CA GLU A 136 7.12 25.20 -17.60
C GLU A 136 7.52 23.72 -17.70
N ASP A 137 8.80 23.43 -17.69
CA ASP A 137 9.34 22.06 -17.67
C ASP A 137 8.92 21.30 -16.41
N GLN A 138 8.93 21.93 -15.24
CA GLN A 138 8.47 21.32 -14.00
C GLN A 138 6.95 21.12 -13.98
N LEU A 139 6.19 22.04 -14.59
CA LEU A 139 4.74 21.89 -14.73
C LEU A 139 4.39 20.71 -15.65
N ALA A 140 5.07 20.59 -16.78
CA ALA A 140 4.90 19.47 -17.71
C ALA A 140 5.26 18.13 -17.02
N LYS A 141 6.39 18.11 -16.29
CA LYS A 141 6.82 16.93 -15.53
C LYS A 141 5.83 16.55 -14.43
N ALA A 142 5.27 17.51 -13.70
CA ALA A 142 4.24 17.24 -12.72
C ALA A 142 2.96 16.67 -13.34
N GLN A 143 2.57 17.13 -14.53
CA GLN A 143 1.40 16.60 -15.25
C GLN A 143 1.59 15.15 -15.71
N THR A 144 2.79 14.81 -16.20
CA THR A 144 3.09 13.46 -16.70
C THR A 144 3.41 12.46 -15.59
N GLU A 145 4.04 12.91 -14.50
CA GLU A 145 4.52 12.01 -13.44
C GLU A 145 3.62 11.96 -12.22
N PHE A 146 2.96 13.06 -11.83
CA PHE A 146 2.13 13.09 -10.62
C PHE A 146 0.63 12.99 -10.90
N PHE A 147 0.11 13.77 -11.87
CA PHE A 147 -1.33 13.78 -12.15
C PHE A 147 -1.81 12.61 -13.03
N THR A 148 -1.01 11.57 -13.15
CA THR A 148 -1.31 10.34 -13.87
C THR A 148 -1.44 9.16 -12.91
N ALA A 149 -2.23 8.17 -13.32
CA ALA A 149 -2.28 6.86 -12.66
C ALA A 149 -1.63 5.83 -13.59
N ARG A 150 -0.59 5.16 -13.09
CA ARG A 150 0.28 4.28 -13.87
C ARG A 150 0.12 2.84 -13.41
N ARG A 151 0.06 1.92 -14.36
CA ARG A 151 0.12 0.49 -14.06
C ARG A 151 1.57 0.05 -14.03
N VAL A 152 1.92 -0.68 -12.99
CA VAL A 152 3.21 -1.33 -12.84
C VAL A 152 3.15 -2.71 -13.47
N VAL A 153 4.15 -3.03 -14.26
CA VAL A 153 4.39 -4.35 -14.80
C VAL A 153 5.77 -4.79 -14.33
N ALA A 154 5.84 -5.91 -13.65
CA ALA A 154 7.09 -6.54 -13.24
C ALA A 154 7.57 -7.48 -14.38
N PRO A 155 8.88 -7.74 -14.49
CA PRO A 155 9.41 -8.68 -15.46
C PRO A 155 8.95 -10.09 -15.11
N GLN A 156 8.72 -10.90 -16.13
CA GLN A 156 8.41 -12.32 -15.92
C GLN A 156 9.66 -13.05 -15.42
N MET A 157 9.74 -13.25 -14.11
CA MET A 157 10.69 -14.19 -13.52
C MET A 157 10.02 -15.56 -13.47
N SER A 158 10.55 -16.52 -14.19
CA SER A 158 10.05 -17.90 -14.15
C SER A 158 10.60 -18.60 -12.91
N GLU A 159 9.77 -18.73 -11.88
CA GLU A 159 10.09 -19.56 -10.70
C GLU A 159 10.38 -21.01 -11.10
N GLU A 160 9.75 -21.49 -12.18
CA GLU A 160 10.02 -22.80 -12.76
C GLU A 160 11.45 -22.91 -13.30
N GLU A 161 11.97 -21.85 -13.90
CA GLU A 161 13.34 -21.82 -14.39
C GLU A 161 14.35 -21.80 -13.26
N ILE A 162 14.09 -21.04 -12.18
CA ILE A 162 14.92 -21.09 -10.96
C ILE A 162 14.93 -22.49 -10.38
N SER A 163 13.75 -23.08 -10.21
CA SER A 163 13.62 -24.43 -9.66
C SER A 163 14.37 -25.48 -10.50
N ARG A 164 14.27 -25.40 -11.83
CA ARG A 164 15.01 -26.27 -12.74
C ARG A 164 16.53 -26.14 -12.57
N ARG A 165 17.04 -24.90 -12.55
CA ARG A 165 18.48 -24.65 -12.36
C ARG A 165 18.98 -25.14 -11.00
N VAL A 166 18.17 -24.97 -9.95
CA VAL A 166 18.48 -25.49 -8.61
C VAL A 166 18.60 -27.02 -8.63
N GLU A 167 17.67 -27.72 -9.26
CA GLU A 167 17.76 -29.19 -9.37
C GLU A 167 18.96 -29.64 -10.19
N GLU A 168 19.24 -29.00 -11.33
CA GLU A 168 20.44 -29.27 -12.15
C GLU A 168 21.73 -29.05 -11.33
N ARG A 169 21.77 -28.00 -10.49
CA ARG A 169 22.91 -27.71 -9.63
C ARG A 169 23.08 -28.72 -8.50
N ILE A 170 21.98 -29.15 -7.90
CA ILE A 170 21.98 -30.24 -6.88
C ILE A 170 22.51 -31.53 -7.49
N GLU A 171 22.07 -31.91 -8.70
CA GLU A 171 22.54 -33.09 -9.39
C GLU A 171 24.05 -33.01 -9.70
N THR A 172 24.55 -31.83 -10.12
CA THR A 172 25.96 -31.59 -10.38
C THR A 172 26.83 -31.73 -9.12
N LEU A 173 26.38 -31.10 -8.02
CA LEU A 173 27.01 -31.22 -6.71
C LEU A 173 27.04 -32.69 -6.21
N ARG A 174 25.97 -33.43 -6.45
CA ARG A 174 25.87 -34.86 -6.09
C ARG A 174 26.83 -35.70 -6.91
N LYS A 175 26.95 -35.47 -8.24
CA LYS A 175 27.90 -36.18 -9.12
C LYS A 175 29.35 -35.93 -8.73
N ASN A 176 29.62 -34.68 -8.31
CA ASN A 176 30.99 -34.29 -7.90
C ASN A 176 31.32 -34.62 -6.45
N ARG A 177 30.41 -35.28 -5.68
CA ARG A 177 30.56 -35.54 -4.25
C ARG A 177 30.86 -34.30 -3.41
N GLN A 178 30.31 -33.15 -3.81
CA GLN A 178 30.50 -31.85 -3.16
C GLN A 178 29.24 -31.40 -2.43
N LEU A 179 28.27 -32.31 -2.20
CA LEU A 179 27.06 -31.99 -1.46
C LEU A 179 27.40 -31.73 0.01
N PRO A 180 27.03 -30.58 0.59
CA PRO A 180 27.22 -30.33 2.01
C PRO A 180 26.45 -31.33 2.88
N GLU A 181 26.98 -31.64 4.06
CA GLU A 181 26.30 -32.49 5.08
C GLU A 181 25.19 -31.68 5.80
N LEU A 182 24.24 -31.19 5.03
CA LEU A 182 23.07 -30.41 5.52
C LEU A 182 21.78 -31.09 5.05
N PRO A 183 20.66 -30.82 5.73
CA PRO A 183 19.34 -31.27 5.25
C PRO A 183 19.07 -30.78 3.82
N MET A 184 18.53 -31.65 2.96
CA MET A 184 18.24 -31.30 1.55
C MET A 184 17.31 -30.07 1.40
N SER A 185 16.46 -29.80 2.38
CA SER A 185 15.62 -28.60 2.43
C SER A 185 16.43 -27.32 2.58
N GLU A 186 17.50 -27.35 3.37
CA GLU A 186 18.40 -26.19 3.56
C GLU A 186 19.29 -25.96 2.35
N ILE A 187 19.83 -27.04 1.77
CA ILE A 187 20.62 -26.97 0.53
C ILE A 187 19.78 -26.37 -0.60
N ARG A 188 18.53 -26.86 -0.76
CA ARG A 188 17.62 -26.35 -1.78
C ARG A 188 17.26 -24.86 -1.54
N ALA A 189 16.96 -24.47 -0.31
CA ALA A 189 16.67 -23.10 0.03
C ALA A 189 17.86 -22.16 -0.24
N THR A 190 19.07 -22.57 0.13
CA THR A 190 20.28 -21.79 -0.11
C THR A 190 20.58 -21.64 -1.60
N LEU A 191 20.51 -22.74 -2.37
CA LEU A 191 20.72 -22.70 -3.81
C LEU A 191 19.63 -21.88 -4.52
N TRP A 192 18.40 -21.96 -4.06
CA TRP A 192 17.29 -21.17 -4.63
C TRP A 192 17.53 -19.65 -4.44
N GLU A 193 18.00 -19.25 -3.25
CA GLU A 193 18.37 -17.84 -3.02
C GLU A 193 19.57 -17.42 -3.86
N GLN A 194 20.59 -18.29 -4.00
CA GLN A 194 21.75 -18.00 -4.85
C GLN A 194 21.35 -17.83 -6.32
N GLU A 195 20.52 -18.71 -6.87
CA GLU A 195 20.02 -18.60 -8.24
C GLU A 195 19.12 -17.37 -8.43
N ARG A 196 18.31 -17.03 -7.42
CA ARG A 196 17.49 -15.82 -7.43
C ARG A 196 18.34 -14.55 -7.48
N ILE A 197 19.43 -14.50 -6.70
CA ILE A 197 20.38 -13.38 -6.72
C ILE A 197 21.13 -13.36 -8.06
N ALA A 198 21.60 -14.49 -8.55
CA ALA A 198 22.29 -14.60 -9.84
C ALA A 198 21.40 -14.11 -11.01
N GLN A 199 20.10 -14.43 -10.97
CA GLN A 199 19.16 -13.91 -11.95
C GLN A 199 18.95 -12.38 -11.88
N LYS A 200 19.26 -11.76 -10.75
CA LYS A 200 19.17 -10.30 -10.59
C LYS A 200 20.51 -9.60 -10.84
N SER A 201 21.59 -10.36 -10.94
CA SER A 201 22.96 -9.84 -11.07
C SER A 201 23.33 -9.62 -12.53
N VAL A 202 24.14 -8.60 -12.76
CA VAL A 202 24.77 -8.30 -14.05
C VAL A 202 26.27 -8.08 -13.81
N GLU A 203 27.07 -9.03 -14.25
CA GLU A 203 28.52 -8.96 -14.14
C GLU A 203 29.08 -7.85 -15.05
N VAL A 204 30.33 -7.48 -14.80
CA VAL A 204 31.04 -6.53 -15.66
C VAL A 204 31.17 -7.10 -17.08
N ALA A 205 30.95 -6.28 -18.08
CA ALA A 205 30.87 -6.62 -19.50
C ALA A 205 29.67 -7.51 -19.90
N ALA A 206 28.72 -7.77 -18.99
CA ALA A 206 27.54 -8.55 -19.29
C ALA A 206 26.33 -7.67 -19.68
N VAL A 207 25.44 -8.26 -20.47
CA VAL A 207 24.13 -7.69 -20.80
C VAL A 207 23.05 -8.48 -20.07
N LYS A 208 22.09 -7.78 -19.51
CA LYS A 208 20.88 -8.36 -18.93
C LYS A 208 19.65 -7.81 -19.63
N GLU A 209 18.74 -8.68 -19.98
CA GLU A 209 17.48 -8.34 -20.59
C GLU A 209 16.33 -8.79 -19.69
N TRP A 210 15.34 -7.91 -19.54
CA TRP A 210 14.08 -8.21 -18.85
C TRP A 210 12.92 -8.04 -19.82
N ASP A 211 12.17 -9.11 -20.03
CA ASP A 211 11.01 -9.12 -20.91
C ASP A 211 9.75 -8.80 -20.10
N PHE A 212 9.01 -7.82 -20.57
CA PHE A 212 7.73 -7.40 -20.01
C PHE A 212 6.61 -7.71 -21.01
N GLN A 213 5.49 -8.18 -20.52
CA GLN A 213 4.30 -8.42 -21.31
C GLN A 213 3.13 -7.61 -20.74
N THR A 214 2.08 -7.43 -21.56
CA THR A 214 0.89 -6.66 -21.14
C THR A 214 1.12 -5.16 -20.92
N VAL A 215 2.11 -4.55 -21.57
CA VAL A 215 2.37 -3.12 -21.56
C VAL A 215 1.58 -2.47 -22.70
N PHE A 216 0.41 -1.90 -22.37
CA PHE A 216 -0.49 -1.26 -23.33
C PHE A 216 -0.64 0.23 -23.01
N PRO A 217 0.33 1.08 -23.39
CA PRO A 217 0.23 2.52 -23.16
C PRO A 217 -0.88 3.13 -24.03
N PRO A 218 -1.41 4.30 -23.64
CA PRO A 218 -2.31 5.07 -24.48
C PRO A 218 -1.64 5.41 -25.83
N LYS A 219 -2.41 5.41 -26.91
CA LYS A 219 -1.95 5.76 -28.26
C LYS A 219 -1.84 7.29 -28.46
N ASP A 220 -1.35 7.99 -27.47
CA ASP A 220 -1.11 9.43 -27.51
C ASP A 220 0.35 9.67 -27.92
N PRO A 221 0.64 10.60 -28.86
CA PRO A 221 2.02 10.91 -29.26
C PRO A 221 2.93 11.33 -28.11
N ASN A 222 2.37 11.91 -27.06
CA ASN A 222 3.09 12.36 -25.86
C ASN A 222 3.12 11.31 -24.74
N SER A 223 2.61 10.11 -25.01
CA SER A 223 2.63 9.02 -24.02
C SER A 223 4.04 8.52 -23.82
N VAL A 224 4.40 8.25 -22.56
CA VAL A 224 5.71 7.75 -22.18
C VAL A 224 5.60 6.48 -21.34
N LEU A 225 6.60 5.62 -21.48
CA LEU A 225 6.87 4.53 -20.57
C LEU A 225 7.87 5.01 -19.51
N PHE A 226 7.69 4.57 -18.28
CA PHE A 226 8.63 4.79 -17.19
C PHE A 226 9.33 3.47 -16.89
N VAL A 227 10.65 3.47 -16.90
CA VAL A 227 11.46 2.36 -16.43
C VAL A 227 11.95 2.72 -15.04
N ARG A 228 11.48 1.97 -14.03
CA ARG A 228 11.79 2.18 -12.61
C ARG A 228 12.60 1.02 -12.10
N TYR A 229 13.72 1.33 -11.43
CA TYR A 229 14.64 0.32 -10.94
C TYR A 229 15.38 0.78 -9.68
N LYS A 230 15.82 -0.20 -8.92
CA LYS A 230 16.69 -0.04 -7.78
C LYS A 230 17.76 -1.10 -7.84
N PHE A 231 19.02 -0.72 -7.61
CA PHE A 231 20.14 -1.65 -7.67
C PHE A 231 21.15 -1.41 -6.55
N GLN A 232 21.97 -2.41 -6.32
CA GLN A 232 23.15 -2.41 -5.48
C GLN A 232 24.36 -2.80 -6.34
N ALA A 233 25.56 -2.49 -5.89
CA ALA A 233 26.81 -2.86 -6.56
C ALA A 233 27.76 -3.58 -5.59
N THR A 234 28.41 -4.63 -6.07
CA THR A 234 29.38 -5.41 -5.28
C THR A 234 30.61 -5.71 -6.12
N PRO A 235 31.81 -5.27 -5.68
CA PRO A 235 32.10 -4.39 -4.54
C PRO A 235 31.46 -2.99 -4.74
N GLU A 236 31.16 -2.30 -3.63
CA GLU A 236 30.57 -0.95 -3.71
C GLU A 236 31.59 0.04 -4.32
N PRO A 237 31.20 0.79 -5.37
CA PRO A 237 32.09 1.75 -5.99
C PRO A 237 32.39 2.93 -5.05
N PRO A 238 33.61 3.52 -5.08
CA PRO A 238 34.01 4.57 -4.16
C PRO A 238 33.16 5.84 -4.23
N ASN A 239 32.64 6.17 -5.42
CA ASN A 239 31.74 7.30 -5.67
C ASN A 239 30.27 6.94 -5.43
N GLN A 240 29.96 5.70 -5.07
CA GLN A 240 28.60 5.15 -4.91
C GLN A 240 27.73 5.31 -6.16
N GLU A 241 28.33 5.41 -7.33
CA GLU A 241 27.62 5.52 -8.61
C GLU A 241 27.98 4.37 -9.54
N VAL A 242 27.01 3.97 -10.36
CA VAL A 242 27.17 2.99 -11.43
C VAL A 242 26.72 3.62 -12.74
N PHE A 243 27.52 3.47 -13.76
CA PHE A 243 27.18 3.85 -15.12
C PHE A 243 26.42 2.73 -15.81
N GLY A 244 25.27 3.04 -16.38
CA GLY A 244 24.42 2.09 -17.08
C GLY A 244 24.08 2.52 -18.50
N GLU A 245 24.25 1.60 -19.44
CA GLU A 245 23.75 1.75 -20.80
C GLU A 245 22.44 0.95 -20.92
N TRP A 246 21.37 1.67 -21.11
CA TRP A 246 20.03 1.12 -21.19
C TRP A 246 19.55 1.07 -22.61
N ARG A 247 18.83 0.00 -22.98
CA ARG A 247 18.10 -0.10 -24.24
C ARG A 247 16.69 -0.57 -23.98
N VAL A 248 15.71 0.11 -24.54
CA VAL A 248 14.28 -0.19 -24.33
C VAL A 248 13.58 -0.29 -25.70
N GLY A 249 12.90 -1.41 -25.93
CA GLY A 249 12.17 -1.67 -27.17
C GLY A 249 11.77 -3.14 -27.30
N ASP A 250 11.24 -3.53 -28.46
CA ASP A 250 10.95 -4.95 -28.74
C ASP A 250 12.17 -5.65 -29.32
N PHE A 251 12.92 -6.38 -28.50
CA PHE A 251 14.14 -7.09 -28.91
C PHE A 251 13.84 -8.38 -29.70
N ARG A 252 12.60 -8.86 -29.74
CA ARG A 252 12.23 -10.03 -30.56
C ARG A 252 12.52 -9.80 -32.03
N GLN A 253 12.40 -8.55 -32.49
CA GLN A 253 12.73 -8.17 -33.90
C GLN A 253 14.20 -8.47 -34.27
N PHE A 254 15.13 -8.45 -33.32
CA PHE A 254 16.52 -8.83 -33.53
C PHE A 254 16.72 -10.35 -33.47
N ARG A 255 16.00 -11.04 -32.59
CA ARG A 255 16.09 -12.49 -32.38
C ARG A 255 15.47 -13.26 -33.55
N THR A 256 14.41 -12.73 -34.17
CA THR A 256 13.68 -13.36 -35.29
C THR A 256 14.25 -13.05 -36.67
N GLY A 257 15.31 -12.24 -36.73
CA GLY A 257 15.95 -11.86 -38.01
C GLY A 257 15.08 -11.03 -38.92
N LEU A 258 14.05 -10.34 -38.41
CA LEU A 258 13.23 -9.39 -39.17
C LEU A 258 14.09 -8.25 -39.71
N ARG A 259 14.01 -7.98 -41.01
CA ARG A 259 14.79 -6.89 -41.63
C ARG A 259 14.20 -5.50 -41.38
N GLU A 260 12.92 -5.39 -41.09
CA GLU A 260 12.27 -4.13 -40.76
C GLU A 260 11.95 -4.08 -39.26
N TYR A 261 12.41 -3.03 -38.59
CA TYR A 261 12.06 -2.75 -37.22
C TYR A 261 10.64 -2.22 -37.14
N LYS A 262 9.76 -2.94 -36.46
CA LYS A 262 8.37 -2.52 -36.27
C LYS A 262 8.20 -1.50 -35.17
N THR A 263 9.14 -1.47 -34.23
CA THR A 263 9.14 -0.56 -33.10
C THR A 263 10.54 0.04 -32.90
N PRO A 264 10.66 1.32 -32.55
CA PRO A 264 11.95 1.94 -32.26
C PRO A 264 12.55 1.34 -30.99
N VAL A 265 13.89 1.36 -30.93
CA VAL A 265 14.65 1.00 -29.73
C VAL A 265 15.37 2.23 -29.24
N TYR A 266 15.11 2.61 -28.00
CA TYR A 266 15.68 3.79 -27.39
C TYR A 266 16.88 3.43 -26.52
N GLY A 267 18.01 4.13 -26.73
CA GLY A 267 19.20 4.04 -25.89
C GLY A 267 19.24 5.18 -24.89
N VAL A 268 19.56 4.89 -23.63
CA VAL A 268 19.70 5.88 -22.55
C VAL A 268 20.96 5.55 -21.76
N GLU A 269 21.85 6.51 -21.60
CA GLU A 269 23.07 6.40 -20.77
C GLU A 269 22.90 7.21 -19.50
N ARG A 270 23.22 6.62 -18.34
CA ARG A 270 23.06 7.28 -17.04
C ARG A 270 24.12 6.84 -16.04
N SER A 271 24.57 7.77 -15.20
CA SER A 271 25.35 7.47 -13.98
C SER A 271 24.47 7.76 -12.78
N GLU A 272 24.25 6.76 -11.93
CA GLU A 272 23.27 6.84 -10.85
C GLU A 272 23.77 6.19 -9.56
N SER A 273 23.31 6.73 -8.43
CA SER A 273 23.74 6.27 -7.11
C SER A 273 23.13 4.91 -6.75
N VAL A 274 23.91 4.07 -6.09
CA VAL A 274 23.46 2.77 -5.59
C VAL A 274 22.39 2.90 -4.50
N ARG A 275 21.55 1.87 -4.33
CA ARG A 275 20.53 1.74 -3.27
C ARG A 275 19.40 2.76 -3.31
N THR A 276 19.36 3.63 -4.30
CA THR A 276 18.27 4.59 -4.53
C THR A 276 17.32 4.09 -5.61
N LEU A 277 16.09 4.59 -5.58
CA LEU A 277 15.09 4.29 -6.61
C LEU A 277 15.24 5.28 -7.75
N HIS A 278 15.49 4.78 -8.94
CA HIS A 278 15.65 5.58 -10.15
C HIS A 278 14.50 5.38 -11.12
N THR A 279 14.23 6.40 -11.91
CA THR A 279 13.23 6.33 -12.98
C THR A 279 13.70 7.13 -14.18
N PHE A 280 13.57 6.56 -15.39
CA PHE A 280 13.70 7.31 -16.63
C PHE A 280 12.51 7.04 -17.53
N THR A 281 12.35 7.91 -18.54
CA THR A 281 11.23 7.83 -19.48
C THR A 281 11.72 7.56 -20.88
N VAL A 282 10.95 6.76 -21.61
CA VAL A 282 11.11 6.54 -23.05
C VAL A 282 9.74 6.72 -23.73
N PRO A 283 9.70 7.09 -25.03
CA PRO A 283 8.44 7.17 -25.77
C PRO A 283 7.66 5.85 -25.72
N ALA A 284 6.35 5.95 -25.71
CA ALA A 284 5.47 4.77 -25.58
C ALA A 284 5.47 3.84 -26.78
N ASP A 285 5.93 4.31 -27.94
CA ASP A 285 6.09 3.54 -29.15
C ASP A 285 7.22 2.49 -29.09
N ALA A 286 8.05 2.52 -28.03
CA ALA A 286 8.96 1.41 -27.69
C ALA A 286 8.23 0.09 -27.41
N ALA A 287 6.94 0.15 -27.00
CA ALA A 287 6.11 -1.03 -26.77
C ALA A 287 5.54 -1.56 -28.08
N ALA A 288 5.64 -2.87 -28.29
CA ALA A 288 5.01 -3.53 -29.42
C ALA A 288 3.48 -3.52 -29.30
N ALA A 289 2.79 -3.68 -30.43
CA ALA A 289 1.32 -3.65 -30.48
C ALA A 289 0.66 -4.77 -29.62
N ASP A 290 1.36 -5.86 -29.39
CA ASP A 290 0.94 -6.95 -28.51
C ASP A 290 1.29 -6.74 -27.01
N GLY A 291 1.85 -5.58 -26.69
CA GLY A 291 2.20 -5.21 -25.32
C GLY A 291 3.53 -5.79 -24.82
N ALA A 292 4.39 -6.26 -25.71
CA ALA A 292 5.73 -6.71 -25.34
C ALA A 292 6.73 -5.54 -25.36
N VAL A 293 7.58 -5.50 -24.33
CA VAL A 293 8.71 -4.56 -24.20
C VAL A 293 9.86 -5.30 -23.53
N THR A 294 11.06 -5.10 -24.03
CA THR A 294 12.29 -5.58 -23.39
C THR A 294 13.11 -4.39 -22.90
N VAL A 295 13.59 -4.47 -21.70
CA VAL A 295 14.56 -3.53 -21.12
C VAL A 295 15.90 -4.25 -21.00
N GLY A 296 16.90 -3.74 -21.70
CA GLY A 296 18.28 -4.25 -21.64
C GLY A 296 19.16 -3.29 -20.84
N PHE A 297 20.06 -3.84 -20.02
CA PHE A 297 21.10 -3.12 -19.32
C PHE A 297 22.46 -3.73 -19.64
N PHE A 298 23.39 -2.91 -20.04
CA PHE A 298 24.79 -3.28 -20.25
C PHE A 298 25.67 -2.68 -19.17
N ASN A 299 26.40 -3.55 -18.46
CA ASN A 299 27.35 -3.15 -17.43
C ASN A 299 28.73 -2.89 -18.10
N SER A 300 28.97 -1.63 -18.49
CA SER A 300 30.16 -1.26 -19.27
C SER A 300 31.48 -1.48 -18.50
N PRO A 301 32.40 -2.30 -19.02
CA PRO A 301 33.68 -2.58 -18.37
C PRO A 301 34.63 -1.38 -18.37
N GLU A 302 34.38 -0.37 -19.22
CA GLU A 302 35.23 0.81 -19.29
C GLU A 302 34.98 1.78 -18.13
N ARG A 303 33.79 1.71 -17.54
CA ARG A 303 33.31 2.64 -16.49
C ARG A 303 32.98 1.98 -15.16
N ASN A 304 32.71 0.68 -15.15
CA ASN A 304 32.35 -0.08 -13.96
C ASN A 304 33.31 -1.25 -13.73
N PHE A 305 33.56 -1.51 -12.44
CA PHE A 305 34.30 -2.67 -11.98
C PHE A 305 33.53 -3.54 -10.99
N SER A 306 32.24 -3.23 -10.82
CA SER A 306 31.37 -3.88 -9.86
C SER A 306 30.27 -4.68 -10.56
N THR A 307 29.88 -5.81 -9.98
CA THR A 307 28.65 -6.51 -10.35
C THR A 307 27.44 -5.73 -9.85
N VAL A 308 26.48 -5.48 -10.72
CA VAL A 308 25.24 -4.76 -10.41
C VAL A 308 24.14 -5.77 -10.10
N ILE A 309 23.47 -5.61 -8.96
CA ILE A 309 22.38 -6.49 -8.52
C ILE A 309 21.10 -5.67 -8.46
N PHE A 310 20.13 -6.02 -9.28
CA PHE A 310 18.84 -5.31 -9.34
C PHE A 310 17.86 -5.84 -8.30
N ASP A 311 17.57 -5.03 -7.27
CA ASP A 311 16.55 -5.35 -6.26
C ASP A 311 15.15 -5.23 -6.84
N GLN A 312 14.94 -4.22 -7.70
CA GLN A 312 13.65 -3.89 -8.32
C GLN A 312 13.86 -3.50 -9.78
N MET A 313 13.00 -3.98 -10.66
CA MET A 313 12.94 -3.62 -12.07
C MET A 313 11.49 -3.66 -12.51
N GLU A 314 10.98 -2.54 -13.01
CA GLU A 314 9.57 -2.38 -13.36
C GLU A 314 9.39 -1.43 -14.55
N VAL A 315 8.41 -1.72 -15.37
CA VAL A 315 7.92 -0.81 -16.40
C VAL A 315 6.55 -0.29 -16.01
N LEU A 316 6.39 1.04 -16.05
CA LEU A 316 5.12 1.67 -15.75
C LEU A 316 4.60 2.42 -16.98
N TYR A 317 3.29 2.36 -17.17
CA TYR A 317 2.61 3.11 -18.23
C TYR A 317 1.31 3.71 -17.72
N GLN A 318 0.91 4.82 -18.29
CA GLN A 318 -0.30 5.53 -17.90
C GLN A 318 -1.55 4.73 -18.26
N VAL A 319 -2.48 4.58 -17.33
CA VAL A 319 -3.79 3.94 -17.52
C VAL A 319 -4.96 4.81 -17.08
N GLY A 320 -4.69 5.95 -16.48
CA GLY A 320 -5.74 6.84 -15.99
C GLY A 320 -5.23 8.15 -15.43
N GLY A 321 -6.15 8.96 -14.92
CA GLY A 321 -5.84 10.22 -14.26
C GLY A 321 -5.80 10.10 -12.74
N PHE A 322 -5.14 11.07 -12.11
CA PHE A 322 -4.98 11.21 -10.67
C PHE A 322 -6.31 11.18 -9.90
N GLY A 323 -7.37 11.88 -10.37
CA GLY A 323 -8.61 12.00 -9.61
C GLY A 323 -9.30 10.68 -9.34
N VAL A 324 -9.36 9.79 -10.33
CA VAL A 324 -9.96 8.45 -10.18
C VAL A 324 -9.13 7.59 -9.23
N ASN A 325 -7.80 7.67 -9.34
CA ASN A 325 -6.91 6.92 -8.45
C ASN A 325 -7.00 7.45 -7.01
N PHE A 326 -7.02 8.76 -6.84
CA PHE A 326 -7.24 9.40 -5.54
C PHE A 326 -8.54 8.93 -4.87
N PHE A 327 -9.64 8.88 -5.63
CA PHE A 327 -10.91 8.35 -5.13
C PHE A 327 -10.80 6.89 -4.67
N ARG A 328 -10.10 6.03 -5.41
CA ARG A 328 -9.86 4.63 -5.01
C ARG A 328 -9.06 4.55 -3.71
N VAL A 329 -8.06 5.40 -3.56
CA VAL A 329 -7.25 5.50 -2.33
C VAL A 329 -8.11 5.94 -1.14
N VAL A 330 -9.01 6.91 -1.32
CA VAL A 330 -9.96 7.33 -0.29
C VAL A 330 -10.91 6.18 0.11
N LEU A 331 -11.36 5.37 -0.86
CA LEU A 331 -12.15 4.16 -0.55
C LEU A 331 -11.36 3.14 0.28
N LEU A 332 -10.07 2.96 0.02
CA LEU A 332 -9.23 2.08 0.84
C LEU A 332 -9.14 2.60 2.29
N MET A 333 -9.00 3.93 2.48
CA MET A 333 -9.07 4.53 3.81
C MET A 333 -10.44 4.33 4.47
N ALA A 334 -11.53 4.46 3.71
CA ALA A 334 -12.88 4.24 4.21
C ALA A 334 -13.07 2.81 4.75
N ILE A 335 -12.55 1.79 4.06
CA ILE A 335 -12.58 0.39 4.52
C ILE A 335 -11.96 0.27 5.91
N ARG A 336 -10.78 0.89 6.13
CA ARG A 336 -10.09 0.89 7.43
C ARG A 336 -10.93 1.56 8.52
N LEU A 337 -11.49 2.74 8.26
CA LEU A 337 -12.30 3.47 9.24
C LEU A 337 -13.57 2.71 9.62
N VAL A 338 -14.25 2.11 8.65
CA VAL A 338 -15.46 1.29 8.90
C VAL A 338 -15.13 0.08 9.76
N PHE A 339 -14.02 -0.61 9.48
CA PHE A 339 -13.55 -1.72 10.31
C PHE A 339 -13.26 -1.26 11.75
N LEU A 340 -12.52 -0.15 11.94
CA LEU A 340 -12.20 0.38 13.27
C LEU A 340 -13.44 0.83 14.05
N ALA A 341 -14.45 1.35 13.36
CA ALA A 341 -15.74 1.67 13.99
C ALA A 341 -16.44 0.42 14.52
N ALA A 342 -16.46 -0.66 13.74
CA ALA A 342 -17.03 -1.93 14.17
C ALA A 342 -16.26 -2.54 15.34
N LEU A 343 -14.93 -2.51 15.27
CA LEU A 343 -14.05 -2.99 16.34
C LEU A 343 -14.33 -2.25 17.66
N GLY A 344 -14.30 -0.91 17.63
CA GLY A 344 -14.51 -0.11 18.82
C GLY A 344 -15.90 -0.29 19.45
N VAL A 345 -16.96 -0.34 18.63
CA VAL A 345 -18.31 -0.62 19.13
C VAL A 345 -18.41 -2.03 19.70
N SER A 346 -17.88 -3.05 19.03
CA SER A 346 -17.93 -4.44 19.49
C SER A 346 -17.19 -4.65 20.80
N LEU A 347 -15.97 -4.10 20.94
CA LEU A 347 -15.22 -4.18 22.19
C LEU A 347 -15.93 -3.46 23.36
N SER A 348 -16.60 -2.35 23.08
CA SER A 348 -17.34 -1.57 24.09
C SER A 348 -18.59 -2.27 24.61
N THR A 349 -19.04 -3.37 24.02
CA THR A 349 -20.18 -4.15 24.52
C THR A 349 -19.85 -4.86 25.82
N TRP A 350 -18.58 -5.15 26.10
CA TRP A 350 -18.13 -5.93 27.26
C TRP A 350 -16.93 -5.33 28.02
N LEU A 351 -16.13 -4.45 27.38
CA LEU A 351 -15.02 -3.76 28.00
C LEU A 351 -15.40 -2.34 28.46
N SER A 352 -14.69 -1.82 29.46
CA SER A 352 -14.78 -0.40 29.81
C SER A 352 -14.15 0.48 28.72
N PHE A 353 -14.55 1.76 28.65
CA PHE A 353 -14.07 2.68 27.61
C PHE A 353 -12.53 2.70 27.47
N PRO A 354 -11.73 2.88 28.57
CA PRO A 354 -10.27 2.94 28.41
C PRO A 354 -9.68 1.65 27.86
N VAL A 355 -10.21 0.50 28.31
CA VAL A 355 -9.72 -0.82 27.88
C VAL A 355 -10.11 -1.09 26.43
N ALA A 356 -11.36 -0.81 26.03
CA ALA A 356 -11.81 -0.95 24.66
C ALA A 356 -11.02 -0.05 23.69
N ALA A 357 -10.76 1.20 24.09
CA ALA A 357 -9.97 2.13 23.29
C ALA A 357 -8.51 1.67 23.16
N LEU A 358 -7.88 1.21 24.26
CA LEU A 358 -6.51 0.70 24.24
C LEU A 358 -6.39 -0.54 23.33
N PHE A 359 -7.30 -1.50 23.45
CA PHE A 359 -7.33 -2.69 22.59
C PHE A 359 -7.54 -2.33 21.12
N SER A 360 -8.46 -1.39 20.84
CA SER A 360 -8.68 -0.92 19.46
C SER A 360 -7.45 -0.23 18.87
N LEU A 361 -6.74 0.57 19.67
CA LEU A 361 -5.47 1.18 19.27
C LEU A 361 -4.38 0.13 19.05
N MET A 362 -4.29 -0.87 19.92
CA MET A 362 -3.34 -1.97 19.76
C MET A 362 -3.58 -2.73 18.43
N VAL A 363 -4.83 -3.06 18.11
CA VAL A 363 -5.18 -3.70 16.83
C VAL A 363 -4.88 -2.77 15.65
N PHE A 364 -5.13 -1.48 15.78
CA PHE A 364 -4.81 -0.50 14.75
C PHE A 364 -3.29 -0.43 14.48
N PHE A 365 -2.47 -0.30 15.51
CA PHE A 365 -1.01 -0.29 15.36
C PHE A 365 -0.46 -1.63 14.87
N ALA A 366 -0.99 -2.75 15.36
CA ALA A 366 -0.63 -4.07 14.88
C ALA A 366 -0.94 -4.21 13.37
N GLY A 367 -2.07 -3.66 12.90
CA GLY A 367 -2.42 -3.63 11.48
C GLY A 367 -1.47 -2.78 10.63
N LEU A 368 -0.90 -1.69 11.18
CA LEU A 368 0.06 -0.83 10.48
C LEU A 368 1.45 -1.47 10.30
N ILE A 369 1.81 -2.46 11.11
CA ILE A 369 3.11 -3.16 11.05
C ILE A 369 2.98 -4.64 10.68
N ASN A 370 1.78 -5.10 10.37
CA ASN A 370 1.46 -6.51 10.14
C ASN A 370 2.28 -7.12 9.00
N GLY A 371 2.40 -6.43 7.86
CA GLY A 371 3.19 -6.88 6.72
C GLY A 371 4.67 -6.97 7.04
N PHE A 372 5.23 -5.95 7.70
CA PHE A 372 6.62 -5.95 8.14
C PHE A 372 6.92 -7.14 9.07
N ILE A 373 6.02 -7.45 10.01
CA ILE A 373 6.17 -8.61 10.89
C ILE A 373 6.13 -9.90 10.09
N LEU A 374 5.19 -10.05 9.15
CA LEU A 374 5.07 -11.24 8.31
C LEU A 374 6.34 -11.48 7.48
N GLU A 375 6.86 -10.44 6.81
CA GLU A 375 8.07 -10.50 6.00
C GLU A 375 9.32 -10.79 6.85
N SER A 376 9.44 -10.15 8.02
CA SER A 376 10.58 -10.36 8.93
C SER A 376 10.67 -11.79 9.47
N ILE A 377 9.54 -12.44 9.62
CA ILE A 377 9.48 -13.79 10.20
C ILE A 377 9.70 -14.88 9.15
N GLU A 378 9.45 -14.62 7.87
CA GLU A 378 9.79 -15.56 6.79
C GLU A 378 11.30 -15.84 6.72
N GLY A 379 12.15 -14.91 7.20
CA GLY A 379 13.60 -15.08 7.34
C GLY A 379 14.07 -15.83 8.60
N LEU A 380 13.18 -16.22 9.52
CA LEU A 380 13.56 -16.91 10.75
C LEU A 380 13.81 -18.40 10.52
N GLY A 381 14.89 -18.92 11.13
CA GLY A 381 15.28 -20.33 11.03
C GLY A 381 14.19 -21.33 11.47
N ALA A 382 14.36 -22.60 11.09
CA ALA A 382 13.32 -23.65 11.13
C ALA A 382 12.59 -23.80 12.47
N VAL A 383 13.26 -23.71 13.62
CA VAL A 383 12.65 -23.91 14.94
C VAL A 383 11.73 -22.76 15.34
N LEU A 384 12.20 -21.52 15.21
CA LEU A 384 11.40 -20.31 15.50
C LEU A 384 10.26 -20.15 14.49
N GLY A 385 10.49 -20.52 13.23
CA GLY A 385 9.47 -20.53 12.18
C GLY A 385 8.32 -21.51 12.47
N LEU A 386 8.59 -22.62 13.15
CA LEU A 386 7.55 -23.61 13.50
C LEU A 386 6.64 -23.08 14.61
N VAL A 387 7.21 -22.51 15.68
CA VAL A 387 6.44 -21.86 16.77
C VAL A 387 5.56 -20.74 16.21
N TYR A 388 6.13 -19.89 15.37
CA TYR A 388 5.39 -18.80 14.72
C TYR A 388 4.22 -19.30 13.88
N ARG A 389 4.45 -20.33 13.04
CA ARG A 389 3.43 -20.87 12.11
C ARG A 389 2.20 -21.40 12.83
N PHE A 390 2.36 -21.93 14.04
CA PHE A 390 1.25 -22.48 14.83
C PHE A 390 0.61 -21.49 15.81
N THR A 391 1.27 -20.36 16.16
CA THR A 391 0.78 -19.43 17.17
C THR A 391 0.47 -18.05 16.60
N ILE A 392 1.51 -17.27 16.24
CA ILE A 392 1.39 -15.84 15.91
C ILE A 392 0.75 -15.63 14.53
N ARG A 393 1.00 -16.55 13.60
CA ARG A 393 0.51 -16.44 12.22
C ARG A 393 -1.01 -16.30 12.15
N TRP A 394 -1.75 -17.14 12.90
CA TRP A 394 -3.22 -17.09 12.92
C TRP A 394 -3.75 -15.79 13.51
N PHE A 395 -3.08 -15.27 14.54
CA PHE A 395 -3.42 -13.98 15.14
C PHE A 395 -3.20 -12.83 14.16
N LEU A 396 -2.08 -12.82 13.44
CA LEU A 396 -1.78 -11.80 12.44
C LEU A 396 -2.75 -11.85 11.25
N TYR A 397 -3.17 -13.01 10.81
CA TYR A 397 -4.20 -13.12 9.76
C TYR A 397 -5.59 -12.65 10.20
N ALA A 398 -5.90 -12.73 11.50
CA ALA A 398 -7.15 -12.21 12.04
C ALA A 398 -7.19 -10.67 12.08
N ILE A 399 -6.02 -10.01 12.16
CA ILE A 399 -5.90 -8.55 12.14
C ILE A 399 -5.83 -8.07 10.69
N PRO A 400 -6.64 -7.08 10.27
CA PRO A 400 -6.54 -6.53 8.93
C PRO A 400 -5.19 -5.86 8.72
N ARG A 401 -4.65 -5.97 7.52
CA ARG A 401 -3.41 -5.29 7.11
C ARG A 401 -3.73 -3.85 6.69
N PHE A 402 -2.90 -2.92 7.13
CA PHE A 402 -2.99 -1.50 6.78
C PHE A 402 -1.69 -0.95 6.19
N ASP A 403 -0.68 -1.81 6.05
CA ASP A 403 0.66 -1.53 5.50
C ASP A 403 0.87 -2.17 4.12
N GLY A 404 2.01 -1.88 3.49
CA GLY A 404 2.37 -2.36 2.17
C GLY A 404 1.29 -2.08 1.14
N PRO A 405 0.73 -3.08 0.44
CA PRO A 405 -0.31 -2.89 -0.57
C PRO A 405 -1.61 -2.24 -0.05
N TYR A 406 -1.80 -2.17 1.26
CA TYR A 406 -2.94 -1.49 1.90
C TYR A 406 -2.60 -0.06 2.37
N SER A 407 -1.36 0.42 2.12
CA SER A 407 -0.93 1.80 2.39
C SER A 407 -1.52 2.76 1.35
N PRO A 408 -2.37 3.73 1.76
CA PRO A 408 -2.94 4.71 0.83
C PRO A 408 -1.89 5.63 0.20
N THR A 409 -0.81 5.87 0.94
CA THR A 409 0.23 6.85 0.62
C THR A 409 1.05 6.42 -0.59
N ASP A 410 1.40 5.14 -0.66
CA ASP A 410 2.32 4.61 -1.66
C ASP A 410 1.74 4.76 -3.08
N TYR A 411 0.45 4.52 -3.25
CA TYR A 411 -0.24 4.69 -4.54
C TYR A 411 -0.27 6.13 -5.05
N LEU A 412 -0.29 7.12 -4.15
CA LEU A 412 -0.32 8.54 -4.56
C LEU A 412 1.07 9.11 -4.81
N VAL A 413 2.07 8.65 -4.05
CA VAL A 413 3.46 9.10 -4.20
C VAL A 413 4.10 8.46 -5.43
N SER A 414 3.94 7.15 -5.61
CA SER A 414 4.47 6.41 -6.76
C SER A 414 3.67 6.64 -8.05
N GLY A 415 2.45 7.20 -7.94
CA GLY A 415 1.51 7.32 -9.06
C GLY A 415 0.96 5.98 -9.53
N GLU A 416 1.09 4.92 -8.74
CA GLU A 416 0.59 3.60 -9.09
C GLU A 416 -0.94 3.53 -9.02
N VAL A 417 -1.54 2.81 -9.97
CA VAL A 417 -2.98 2.63 -10.00
C VAL A 417 -3.42 1.58 -8.99
N LEU A 418 -4.30 1.97 -8.08
CA LEU A 418 -4.98 1.01 -7.20
C LEU A 418 -6.06 0.26 -8.00
N SER A 419 -5.91 -1.05 -8.17
CA SER A 419 -6.86 -1.84 -8.98
C SER A 419 -8.21 -2.02 -8.27
N TRP A 420 -9.30 -2.05 -9.04
CA TRP A 420 -10.64 -2.35 -8.52
C TRP A 420 -10.74 -3.77 -7.95
N ALA A 421 -10.01 -4.73 -8.55
CA ALA A 421 -9.95 -6.10 -8.06
C ALA A 421 -9.35 -6.17 -6.65
N PHE A 422 -8.27 -5.42 -6.40
CA PHE A 422 -7.67 -5.33 -5.07
C PHE A 422 -8.63 -4.67 -4.05
N LEU A 423 -9.28 -3.57 -4.42
CA LEU A 423 -10.30 -2.93 -3.59
C LEU A 423 -11.45 -3.89 -3.28
N GLY A 424 -11.95 -4.62 -4.27
CA GLY A 424 -12.99 -5.64 -4.07
C GLY A 424 -12.55 -6.72 -3.09
N LYS A 425 -11.31 -7.20 -3.21
CA LYS A 425 -10.73 -8.17 -2.26
C LYS A 425 -10.61 -7.57 -0.85
N ALA A 426 -10.18 -6.33 -0.72
CA ALA A 426 -10.09 -5.63 0.57
C ALA A 426 -11.48 -5.47 1.23
N VAL A 427 -12.50 -5.07 0.47
CA VAL A 427 -13.89 -5.01 0.95
C VAL A 427 -14.37 -6.39 1.41
N LEU A 428 -14.16 -7.43 0.61
CA LEU A 428 -14.62 -8.77 0.93
C LEU A 428 -13.98 -9.28 2.22
N ILE A 429 -12.67 -9.19 2.36
CA ILE A 429 -11.97 -9.73 3.53
C ILE A 429 -12.25 -8.87 4.76
N THR A 430 -12.04 -7.55 4.66
CA THR A 430 -12.09 -6.68 5.85
C THR A 430 -13.52 -6.34 6.27
N LEU A 431 -14.42 -6.02 5.32
CA LEU A 431 -15.79 -5.63 5.67
C LEU A 431 -16.74 -6.82 5.70
N ALA A 432 -16.75 -7.69 4.67
CA ALA A 432 -17.72 -8.77 4.63
C ALA A 432 -17.39 -9.90 5.62
N VAL A 433 -16.11 -10.18 5.87
CA VAL A 433 -15.72 -11.26 6.80
C VAL A 433 -15.35 -10.70 8.18
N GLN A 434 -14.26 -9.95 8.30
CA GLN A 434 -13.72 -9.56 9.61
C GLN A 434 -14.67 -8.60 10.38
N MET A 435 -15.18 -7.56 9.72
CA MET A 435 -16.10 -6.60 10.35
C MET A 435 -17.43 -7.25 10.75
N VAL A 436 -18.04 -8.06 9.86
CA VAL A 436 -19.31 -8.73 10.15
C VAL A 436 -19.15 -9.70 11.32
N LEU A 437 -18.05 -10.49 11.35
CA LEU A 437 -17.74 -11.39 12.45
C LEU A 437 -17.64 -10.62 13.79
N LEU A 438 -16.92 -9.48 13.82
CA LEU A 438 -16.79 -8.65 15.02
C LEU A 438 -18.14 -8.12 15.48
N LEU A 439 -18.97 -7.62 14.56
CA LEU A 439 -20.31 -7.11 14.90
C LEU A 439 -21.22 -8.24 15.43
N VAL A 440 -21.19 -9.42 14.82
CA VAL A 440 -21.96 -10.57 15.28
C VAL A 440 -21.55 -10.97 16.69
N ILE A 441 -20.24 -11.07 16.96
CA ILE A 441 -19.71 -11.37 18.31
C ILE A 441 -20.13 -10.27 19.29
N GLY A 442 -19.98 -9.00 18.94
CA GLY A 442 -20.38 -7.88 19.76
C GLY A 442 -21.87 -7.87 20.09
N ILE A 443 -22.73 -8.12 19.10
CA ILE A 443 -24.19 -8.24 19.29
C ILE A 443 -24.52 -9.45 20.19
N TRP A 444 -23.89 -10.60 19.96
CA TRP A 444 -24.10 -11.80 20.76
C TRP A 444 -23.74 -11.59 22.22
N ILE A 445 -22.59 -10.99 22.53
CA ILE A 445 -22.18 -10.66 23.89
C ILE A 445 -23.15 -9.65 24.50
N PHE A 446 -23.50 -8.57 23.77
CA PHE A 446 -24.41 -7.55 24.24
C PHE A 446 -25.82 -8.09 24.52
N SER A 447 -26.28 -9.07 23.72
CA SER A 447 -27.60 -9.69 23.93
C SER A 447 -27.69 -10.56 25.16
N ARG A 448 -26.56 -11.15 25.62
CA ARG A 448 -26.48 -11.98 26.83
C ARG A 448 -26.17 -11.20 28.12
N ARG A 449 -25.74 -9.92 27.98
CA ARG A 449 -25.42 -9.09 29.13
C ARG A 449 -26.71 -8.66 29.85
N GLU A 450 -26.79 -8.94 31.16
CA GLU A 450 -27.84 -8.38 32.03
C GLU A 450 -27.59 -6.89 32.20
N ILE A 451 -28.44 -6.05 31.61
CA ILE A 451 -28.30 -4.59 31.63
C ILE A 451 -28.96 -3.98 32.88
N ALA A 452 -29.97 -4.67 33.45
CA ALA A 452 -30.71 -4.23 34.62
C ALA A 452 -30.43 -5.16 35.83
N LYS A 453 -29.24 -5.04 36.46
CA LYS A 453 -29.12 -5.45 37.87
C LYS A 453 -29.59 -4.29 38.72
N ILE A 454 -30.81 -4.38 39.23
CA ILE A 454 -31.24 -3.59 40.37
C ILE A 454 -30.42 -4.08 41.56
N THR A 455 -29.32 -3.40 41.89
CA THR A 455 -28.72 -3.51 43.19
C THR A 455 -29.64 -2.71 44.12
N VAL A 456 -30.53 -3.43 44.82
CA VAL A 456 -31.26 -2.92 45.97
C VAL A 456 -30.24 -2.67 47.10
#